data_173cc63d239c8b0ed60a481429b0f955
#
_entry.id   173cc63d239c8b0ed60a481429b0f955
#
_cell.length_a   1.000
_cell.length_b   1.000
_cell.length_c   1.000
_cell.angle_alpha   90.00
_cell.angle_beta   90.00
_cell.angle_gamma   90.00
#
_symmetry.space_group_name_H-M   'P 1'
#
loop_
_entity.id
_entity.type
_entity.pdbx_description
1 polymer ?
#
loop_
_entity_poly.entity_id
_entity_poly.type
_entity_poly.pdbx_seq_one_letter_code
_entity_poly.pdbx_strand_id
1 'polypeptide(L)' 'MAILVNLDVMMAKRKMGLTELSDKVGITLANLSILKNNKAKAIRFSTLDAICRVLDCQPGDILEFTEDGDGETKEKG' A
#
# COMPACT_ATOMS: atom_id res chain seq x y z
N MET A 1 12.51 0.58 -6.69
CA MET A 1 11.22 0.95 -7.23
C MET A 1 10.89 2.37 -6.87
N ALA A 2 10.45 3.13 -7.81
CA ALA A 2 10.21 4.55 -7.57
C ALA A 2 8.88 4.82 -6.86
N ILE A 3 7.97 3.89 -6.85
CA ILE A 3 6.70 4.04 -6.15
C ILE A 3 6.76 3.23 -4.87
N LEU A 4 6.50 3.89 -3.76
CA LEU A 4 6.48 3.25 -2.45
C LEU A 4 5.04 3.13 -1.96
N VAL A 5 4.77 2.05 -1.26
CA VAL A 5 3.45 1.84 -0.67
C VAL A 5 3.59 2.06 0.83
N ASN A 6 2.92 3.11 1.34
CA ASN A 6 2.99 3.46 2.75
C ASN A 6 1.77 2.95 3.50
N LEU A 7 1.33 1.77 3.15
CA LEU A 7 0.14 1.17 3.76
C LEU A 7 0.34 0.93 5.24
N ASP A 8 1.54 0.47 5.62
CA ASP A 8 1.83 0.21 7.02
C ASP A 8 1.73 1.47 7.87
N VAL A 9 2.12 2.61 7.31
CA VAL A 9 2.05 3.88 8.02
C VAL A 9 0.58 4.24 8.28
N MET A 10 -0.27 4.09 7.27
CA MET A 10 -1.67 4.41 7.43
C MET A 10 -2.38 3.42 8.35
N MET A 11 -2.01 2.15 8.29
CA MET A 11 -2.56 1.16 9.21
C MET A 11 -2.23 1.53 10.65
N ALA A 12 -1.00 1.95 10.89
CA ALA A 12 -0.58 2.35 12.22
C ALA A 12 -1.33 3.59 12.69
N LYS A 13 -1.54 4.55 11.79
CA LYS A 13 -2.29 5.76 12.14
C LYS A 13 -3.72 5.44 12.53
N ARG A 14 -4.33 4.45 11.89
CA ARG A 14 -5.70 4.07 12.19
C ARG A 14 -5.78 2.95 13.21
N LYS A 15 -4.64 2.48 13.69
CA LYS A 15 -4.57 1.40 14.67
C LYS A 15 -5.31 0.17 14.20
N MET A 16 -5.11 -0.17 12.93
CA MET A 16 -5.79 -1.29 12.32
C MET A 16 -4.78 -2.35 11.93
N GLY A 17 -5.06 -3.59 12.30
CA GLY A 17 -4.17 -4.70 11.99
C GLY A 17 -4.41 -5.24 10.59
N LEU A 18 -3.49 -6.08 10.15
CA LEU A 18 -3.52 -6.61 8.80
C LEU A 18 -4.75 -7.48 8.56
N THR A 19 -5.08 -8.32 9.52
CA THR A 19 -6.25 -9.21 9.39
C THR A 19 -7.54 -8.41 9.28
N GLU A 20 -7.67 -7.40 10.12
CA GLU A 20 -8.86 -6.57 10.09
C GLU A 20 -8.99 -5.84 8.76
N LEU A 21 -7.90 -5.29 8.27
CA LEU A 21 -7.93 -4.58 7.00
C LEU A 21 -8.24 -5.53 5.86
N SER A 22 -7.65 -6.72 5.87
CA SER A 22 -7.92 -7.74 4.86
C SER A 22 -9.41 -8.05 4.79
N ASP A 23 -10.03 -8.25 5.95
CA ASP A 23 -11.46 -8.53 6.00
C ASP A 23 -12.29 -7.38 5.46
N LYS A 24 -11.96 -6.16 5.84
CA LYS A 24 -12.76 -5.01 5.44
C LYS A 24 -12.58 -4.64 3.98
N VAL A 25 -11.40 -4.86 3.44
CA VAL A 25 -11.14 -4.55 2.03
C VAL A 25 -11.63 -5.68 1.13
N GLY A 26 -11.62 -6.89 1.64
CA GLY A 26 -12.09 -8.02 0.85
C GLY A 26 -11.02 -8.66 0.00
N ILE A 27 -9.76 -8.59 0.41
CA ILE A 27 -8.69 -9.29 -0.29
C ILE A 27 -8.01 -10.22 0.69
N THR A 28 -7.26 -11.17 0.17
CA THR A 28 -6.62 -12.16 1.04
C THR A 28 -5.52 -11.51 1.87
N LEU A 29 -5.27 -12.11 3.00
CA LEU A 29 -4.21 -11.65 3.88
C LEU A 29 -2.86 -11.67 3.16
N ALA A 30 -2.63 -12.70 2.35
CA ALA A 30 -1.39 -12.81 1.60
C ALA A 30 -1.22 -11.67 0.62
N ASN A 31 -2.28 -11.32 -0.11
CA ASN A 31 -2.20 -10.23 -1.07
C ASN A 31 -2.00 -8.89 -0.38
N LEU A 32 -2.66 -8.69 0.74
CA LEU A 32 -2.50 -7.45 1.49
C LEU A 32 -1.09 -7.34 2.04
N SER A 33 -0.52 -8.45 2.48
CA SER A 33 0.85 -8.47 2.98
C SER A 33 1.85 -8.10 1.89
N ILE A 34 1.61 -8.56 0.67
CA ILE A 34 2.47 -8.22 -0.46
C ILE A 34 2.45 -6.72 -0.71
N LEU A 35 1.27 -6.10 -0.64
CA LEU A 35 1.15 -4.65 -0.78
C LEU A 35 1.87 -3.94 0.36
N LYS A 36 1.63 -4.37 1.58
CA LYS A 36 2.19 -3.72 2.75
C LYS A 36 3.71 -3.73 2.73
N ASN A 37 4.30 -4.79 2.20
CA ASN A 37 5.75 -4.94 2.19
C ASN A 37 6.40 -4.40 0.93
N ASN A 38 5.68 -3.65 0.14
CA ASN A 38 6.22 -3.03 -1.08
C ASN A 38 6.68 -4.04 -2.12
N LYS A 39 6.04 -5.19 -2.15
CA LYS A 39 6.42 -6.23 -3.11
C LYS A 39 5.42 -6.37 -4.24
N ALA A 40 4.33 -5.61 -4.21
CA ALA A 40 3.35 -5.67 -5.28
C ALA A 40 3.85 -4.89 -6.47
N LYS A 41 3.58 -5.40 -7.66
CA LYS A 41 3.94 -4.72 -8.88
C LYS A 41 2.79 -3.93 -9.47
N ALA A 42 1.60 -4.13 -8.94
CA ALA A 42 0.41 -3.44 -9.42
C ALA A 42 -0.65 -3.47 -8.34
N ILE A 43 -1.58 -2.55 -8.42
CA ILE A 43 -2.72 -2.55 -7.54
C ILE A 43 -3.93 -2.14 -8.37
N ARG A 44 -5.04 -2.82 -8.19
CA ARG A 44 -6.25 -2.47 -8.92
C ARG A 44 -6.86 -1.23 -8.29
N PHE A 45 -7.45 -0.39 -9.11
CA PHE A 45 -8.14 0.79 -8.60
C PHE A 45 -9.25 0.40 -7.63
N SER A 46 -9.94 -0.71 -7.87
CA SER A 46 -10.99 -1.15 -6.96
C SER A 46 -10.44 -1.48 -5.58
N THR A 47 -9.26 -2.09 -5.53
CA THR A 47 -8.61 -2.40 -4.26
C THR A 47 -8.16 -1.12 -3.59
N LEU A 48 -7.57 -0.21 -4.34
CA LEU A 48 -7.11 1.06 -3.81
C LEU A 48 -8.29 1.86 -3.25
N ASP A 49 -9.40 1.87 -3.98
CA ASP A 49 -10.61 2.56 -3.53
C ASP A 49 -11.10 1.98 -2.19
N ALA A 50 -11.13 0.66 -2.08
CA ALA A 50 -11.59 0.01 -0.86
C ALA A 50 -10.66 0.33 0.32
N ILE A 51 -9.36 0.33 0.08
CA ILE A 51 -8.40 0.65 1.13
C ILE A 51 -8.60 2.09 1.59
N CYS A 52 -8.77 3.01 0.66
CA CYS A 52 -8.97 4.41 1.00
C CYS A 52 -10.26 4.61 1.81
N ARG A 53 -11.31 3.87 1.47
CA ARG A 53 -12.55 3.97 2.21
C ARG A 53 -12.42 3.44 3.63
N VAL A 54 -11.76 2.29 3.78
CA VAL A 54 -11.62 1.67 5.09
C VAL A 54 -10.70 2.48 5.98
N LEU A 55 -9.60 2.98 5.43
CA LEU A 55 -8.64 3.75 6.21
C LEU A 55 -8.96 5.25 6.24
N ASP A 56 -9.99 5.66 5.51
CA ASP A 56 -10.42 7.06 5.46
C ASP A 56 -9.24 7.94 5.10
N CYS A 57 -8.67 7.69 3.93
CA CYS A 57 -7.52 8.43 3.46
C CYS A 57 -7.57 8.56 1.95
N GLN A 58 -6.60 9.26 1.40
CA GLN A 58 -6.48 9.49 -0.04
C GLN A 58 -5.41 8.58 -0.62
N PRO A 59 -5.47 8.28 -1.93
CA PRO A 59 -4.41 7.47 -2.53
C PRO A 59 -3.01 8.03 -2.30
N GLY A 60 -2.87 9.36 -2.25
CA GLY A 60 -1.57 9.96 -1.99
C GLY A 60 -1.04 9.71 -0.59
N ASP A 61 -1.90 9.26 0.31
CA ASP A 61 -1.45 8.87 1.64
C ASP A 61 -0.88 7.46 1.64
N ILE A 62 -1.21 6.67 0.63
CA ILE A 62 -0.79 5.29 0.54
C ILE A 62 0.35 5.12 -0.45
N LEU A 63 0.31 5.85 -1.55
CA LEU A 63 1.31 5.72 -2.61
C LEU A 63 2.16 6.96 -2.68
N GLU A 64 3.45 6.75 -2.86
CA GLU A 64 4.38 7.86 -2.91
C GLU A 64 5.38 7.63 -4.00
N PHE A 65 5.70 8.66 -4.78
CA PHE A 65 6.75 8.58 -5.78
C PHE A 65 8.03 9.15 -5.19
N THR A 66 9.13 8.46 -5.39
CA THR A 66 10.41 9.00 -5.00
C THR A 66 11.41 8.68 -6.10
N GLU A 67 12.22 9.65 -6.44
CA GLU A 67 13.19 9.47 -7.49
C GLU A 67 14.25 8.48 -7.12
N ASP A 68 14.67 8.46 -5.89
CA ASP A 68 15.73 7.58 -5.50
C ASP A 68 15.28 6.19 -5.30
N GLY A 69 14.10 5.99 -4.88
CA GLY A 69 13.59 4.69 -4.72
C GLY A 69 14.46 3.84 -3.86
N ASP A 70 14.96 4.34 -2.83
CA ASP A 70 15.78 3.62 -1.94
C ASP A 70 17.11 3.29 -2.54
N GLY A 71 17.43 3.93 -3.55
CA GLY A 71 18.78 3.82 -4.00
C GLY A 71 19.15 2.71 -4.86
N GLU A 72 18.33 1.77 -5.08
CA GLU A 72 18.73 0.78 -5.92
C GLU A 72 18.17 0.92 -7.19
N THR A 73 17.51 1.90 -7.40
CA THR A 73 16.93 2.00 -8.60
C THR A 73 17.74 2.53 -9.57
N LYS A 74 18.77 2.62 -9.42
CA LYS A 74 19.41 3.19 -10.36
C LYS A 74 19.22 2.62 -11.58
N GLU A 75 18.74 1.95 -11.79
CA GLU A 75 18.51 1.55 -12.93
C GLU A 75 17.62 2.14 -13.55
N LYS A 76 17.46 2.83 -13.61
CA LYS A 76 16.80 3.41 -14.10
C LYS A 76 16.18 3.36 -14.83
N GLY A 77 16.22 3.01 -14.79
CA GLY A 77 15.65 2.86 -15.54
C GLY A 77 15.01 3.11 -15.94
#